data_136b05aab47baf4ffa231d8d2a6b0cca
#
_entry.id   136b05aab47baf4ffa231d8d2a6b0cca
#
_cell.length_a   1.000
_cell.length_b   1.000
_cell.length_c   1.000
_cell.angle_alpha   90.00
_cell.angle_beta   90.00
_cell.angle_gamma   90.00
#
_symmetry.space_group_name_H-M   'P 1'
#
loop_
_entity.id
_entity.type
_entity.pdbx_description
1 polymer ?
#
loop_
_entity_poly.entity_id
_entity_poly.type
_entity_poly.pdbx_seq_one_letter_code
_entity_poly.pdbx_strand_id
1 'polypeptide(L)'
;MLQVPGIEAAGENVMFRFSQVCCKIAAYDHHIKGVNKMKKPLIQKLGLLGLVSFLSYTAAVVFSPLAYPGYDWMAQAVSDLSAADAPSLGLWNSLSSLYNVCEVLCATMVCVGIQGKKTKLLRAGICIFAVMEWVSAVGYRAFPLSSSGYAGAFQDRMHLVVTALVVILSIASLVTIIVAGARDKENRSYGVCAAVALTMMLVGAVGMNAVPAEYFGIVERFSVFAATGFNAALGIHLYLAK
;
A
#
# COMPACT_ATOMS: atom_id res chain seq x y z
N MET A 1 13.04 34.59 13.61
CA MET A 1 11.86 33.71 13.73
C MET A 1 10.93 34.05 12.57
N LEU A 2 11.07 33.36 11.44
CA LEU A 2 10.24 33.59 10.24
C LEU A 2 9.07 32.62 10.31
N GLN A 3 7.89 33.15 10.64
CA GLN A 3 6.63 32.43 10.44
C GLN A 3 6.34 32.38 8.93
N VAL A 4 6.23 31.20 8.37
CA VAL A 4 5.76 30.98 7.00
C VAL A 4 4.24 30.71 7.08
N PRO A 5 3.39 31.70 6.76
CA PRO A 5 1.95 31.49 6.70
C PRO A 5 1.62 30.82 5.36
N GLY A 6 1.05 29.64 5.38
CA GLY A 6 0.51 29.03 4.16
C GLY A 6 0.48 27.51 4.08
N ILE A 7 1.17 26.78 4.95
CA ILE A 7 1.26 25.31 4.85
C ILE A 7 0.04 24.62 5.49
N GLU A 8 -0.50 25.15 6.59
CA GLU A 8 -1.70 24.57 7.24
C GLU A 8 -2.97 24.68 6.38
N ALA A 9 -3.18 25.83 5.74
CA ALA A 9 -4.35 26.04 4.89
C ALA A 9 -4.35 25.19 3.60
N ALA A 10 -3.18 24.77 3.11
CA ALA A 10 -3.07 23.92 1.93
C ALA A 10 -3.44 22.45 2.26
N GLY A 11 -3.06 21.94 3.43
CA GLY A 11 -3.36 20.58 3.86
C GLY A 11 -4.86 20.35 4.14
N GLU A 12 -5.52 21.29 4.79
CA GLU A 12 -6.97 21.24 5.02
C GLU A 12 -7.77 21.30 3.72
N ASN A 13 -7.36 22.11 2.74
CA ASN A 13 -8.02 22.20 1.44
C ASN A 13 -7.88 20.92 0.61
N VAL A 14 -6.74 20.24 0.66
CA VAL A 14 -6.54 18.97 -0.07
C VAL A 14 -7.38 17.84 0.53
N MET A 15 -7.38 17.68 1.85
CA MET A 15 -8.21 16.70 2.55
C MET A 15 -9.72 16.96 2.36
N PHE A 16 -10.14 18.22 2.40
CA PHE A 16 -11.53 18.61 2.18
C PHE A 16 -11.96 18.37 0.73
N ARG A 17 -11.12 18.68 -0.25
CA ARG A 17 -11.40 18.39 -1.67
C ARG A 17 -11.42 16.90 -1.96
N PHE A 18 -10.52 16.12 -1.36
CA PHE A 18 -10.55 14.67 -1.49
C PHE A 18 -11.83 14.07 -0.89
N SER A 19 -12.25 14.55 0.28
CA SER A 19 -13.53 14.19 0.90
C SER A 19 -14.73 14.55 0.01
N GLN A 20 -14.74 15.72 -0.63
CA GLN A 20 -15.82 16.12 -1.53
C GLN A 20 -15.86 15.29 -2.82
N VAL A 21 -14.70 14.93 -3.38
CA VAL A 21 -14.64 14.03 -4.53
C VAL A 21 -15.16 12.64 -4.16
N CYS A 22 -14.75 12.10 -3.03
CA CYS A 22 -15.28 10.85 -2.51
C CYS A 22 -16.80 10.87 -2.29
N CYS A 23 -17.34 11.98 -1.74
CA CYS A 23 -18.78 12.16 -1.56
C CYS A 23 -19.53 12.23 -2.90
N LYS A 24 -18.98 12.90 -3.92
CA LYS A 24 -19.60 12.98 -5.26
C LYS A 24 -19.63 11.62 -5.96
N ILE A 25 -18.54 10.84 -5.84
CA ILE A 25 -18.49 9.47 -6.40
C ILE A 25 -19.50 8.56 -5.68
N ALA A 26 -19.61 8.67 -4.34
CA ALA A 26 -20.59 7.92 -3.57
C ALA A 26 -22.04 8.31 -3.90
N ALA A 27 -22.32 9.59 -4.15
CA ALA A 27 -23.63 10.08 -4.59
C ALA A 27 -24.02 9.61 -6.00
N TYR A 28 -23.03 9.52 -6.90
CA TYR A 28 -23.22 8.97 -8.25
C TYR A 28 -23.60 7.49 -8.23
N ASP A 29 -23.00 6.70 -7.34
CA ASP A 29 -23.33 5.28 -7.13
C ASP A 29 -24.77 5.09 -6.59
N HIS A 30 -25.28 6.04 -5.80
CA HIS A 30 -26.63 5.99 -5.27
C HIS A 30 -27.71 6.22 -6.36
N HIS A 31 -27.37 6.96 -7.41
CA HIS A 31 -28.31 7.24 -8.52
C HIS A 31 -28.45 6.03 -9.47
N ILE A 32 -27.47 5.13 -9.55
CA ILE A 32 -27.49 3.94 -10.40
C ILE A 32 -28.28 2.77 -9.79
N LYS A 33 -28.63 2.82 -8.50
CA LYS A 33 -29.30 1.73 -7.76
C LYS A 33 -30.75 1.41 -8.20
N GLY A 34 -31.26 2.11 -9.19
CA GLY A 34 -32.60 1.85 -9.74
C GLY A 34 -32.71 0.68 -10.71
N VAL A 35 -31.61 0.13 -11.22
CA VAL A 35 -31.62 -0.87 -12.28
C VAL A 35 -30.67 -2.03 -12.00
N ASN A 36 -31.23 -3.18 -11.73
CA ASN A 36 -30.61 -4.51 -11.69
C ASN A 36 -30.16 -5.06 -10.32
N LYS A 37 -31.02 -5.88 -9.75
CA LYS A 37 -30.89 -6.61 -8.46
C LYS A 37 -29.82 -7.73 -8.45
N MET A 38 -29.02 -7.93 -9.49
CA MET A 38 -28.10 -9.08 -9.62
C MET A 38 -26.64 -8.78 -9.96
N LYS A 39 -26.25 -7.51 -10.21
CA LYS A 39 -24.85 -7.19 -10.52
C LYS A 39 -24.21 -6.39 -9.39
N LYS A 40 -23.07 -6.89 -8.87
CA LYS A 40 -22.27 -6.12 -7.91
C LYS A 40 -21.93 -4.74 -8.46
N PRO A 41 -22.07 -3.65 -7.68
CA PRO A 41 -21.74 -2.32 -8.12
C PRO A 41 -20.26 -2.24 -8.54
N LEU A 42 -19.96 -1.32 -9.46
CA LEU A 42 -18.61 -1.16 -10.02
C LEU A 42 -17.55 -0.99 -8.95
N ILE A 43 -17.83 -0.20 -7.90
CA ILE A 43 -16.91 0.03 -6.80
C ILE A 43 -16.47 -1.26 -6.09
N GLN A 44 -17.38 -2.22 -5.91
CA GLN A 44 -17.03 -3.52 -5.33
C GLN A 44 -16.15 -4.34 -6.26
N LYS A 45 -16.40 -4.30 -7.56
CA LYS A 45 -15.56 -5.00 -8.56
C LYS A 45 -14.15 -4.42 -8.62
N LEU A 46 -14.03 -3.10 -8.47
CA LEU A 46 -12.74 -2.42 -8.43
C LEU A 46 -11.89 -2.82 -7.20
N GLY A 47 -12.49 -3.35 -6.15
CA GLY A 47 -11.75 -3.98 -5.05
C GLY A 47 -10.85 -5.14 -5.51
N LEU A 48 -11.21 -5.86 -6.58
CA LEU A 48 -10.37 -6.93 -7.13
C LEU A 48 -9.04 -6.42 -7.73
N LEU A 49 -8.91 -5.12 -7.98
CA LEU A 49 -7.64 -4.53 -8.38
C LEU A 49 -6.53 -4.75 -7.34
N GLY A 50 -6.87 -4.85 -6.05
CA GLY A 50 -5.91 -5.21 -5.01
C GLY A 50 -5.29 -6.60 -5.22
N LEU A 51 -6.08 -7.56 -5.70
CA LEU A 51 -5.55 -8.89 -6.05
C LEU A 51 -4.68 -8.82 -7.31
N VAL A 52 -5.08 -8.03 -8.32
CA VAL A 52 -4.28 -7.82 -9.54
C VAL A 52 -2.95 -7.16 -9.19
N SER A 53 -2.95 -6.14 -8.32
CA SER A 53 -1.75 -5.50 -7.80
C SER A 53 -0.83 -6.50 -7.11
N PHE A 54 -1.36 -7.28 -6.18
CA PHE A 54 -0.62 -8.30 -5.43
C PHE A 54 0.02 -9.34 -6.36
N LEU A 55 -0.71 -9.84 -7.35
CA LEU A 55 -0.19 -10.81 -8.31
C LEU A 55 0.89 -10.21 -9.22
N SER A 56 0.71 -8.97 -9.69
CA SER A 56 1.69 -8.24 -10.49
C SER A 56 3.00 -8.03 -9.72
N TYR A 57 2.90 -7.59 -8.47
CA TYR A 57 4.06 -7.42 -7.59
C TYR A 57 4.75 -8.76 -7.29
N THR A 58 3.98 -9.78 -6.94
CA THR A 58 4.51 -11.13 -6.69
C THR A 58 5.25 -11.67 -7.90
N ALA A 59 4.69 -11.49 -9.10
CA ALA A 59 5.37 -11.89 -10.34
C ALA A 59 6.69 -11.14 -10.52
N ALA A 60 6.72 -9.84 -10.26
CA ALA A 60 7.95 -9.06 -10.33
C ALA A 60 9.01 -9.56 -9.33
N VAL A 61 8.64 -9.81 -8.08
CA VAL A 61 9.57 -10.31 -7.04
C VAL A 61 10.11 -11.70 -7.38
N VAL A 62 9.27 -12.59 -7.93
CA VAL A 62 9.64 -14.00 -8.19
C VAL A 62 10.44 -14.14 -9.48
N PHE A 63 10.09 -13.40 -10.54
CA PHE A 63 10.67 -13.65 -11.87
C PHE A 63 11.76 -12.65 -12.25
N SER A 64 11.83 -11.44 -11.67
CA SER A 64 12.90 -10.48 -12.00
C SER A 64 14.31 -10.96 -11.67
N PRO A 65 14.55 -11.78 -10.63
CA PRO A 65 15.84 -12.42 -10.40
C PRO A 65 16.41 -13.17 -11.62
N LEU A 66 15.56 -13.70 -12.50
CA LEU A 66 16.00 -14.40 -13.72
C LEU A 66 16.79 -13.48 -14.69
N ALA A 67 16.53 -12.17 -14.62
CA ALA A 67 17.25 -11.18 -15.41
C ALA A 67 18.37 -10.47 -14.64
N TYR A 68 18.73 -10.95 -13.45
CA TYR A 68 19.77 -10.37 -12.60
C TYR A 68 20.83 -11.43 -12.24
N PRO A 69 21.90 -11.60 -13.06
CA PRO A 69 22.95 -12.56 -12.76
C PRO A 69 23.58 -12.36 -11.40
N GLY A 70 23.62 -13.40 -10.58
CA GLY A 70 24.22 -13.35 -9.25
C GLY A 70 23.32 -12.73 -8.16
N TYR A 71 22.06 -12.43 -8.46
CA TYR A 71 21.12 -11.98 -7.42
C TYR A 71 20.83 -13.11 -6.41
N ASP A 72 21.15 -12.82 -5.16
CA ASP A 72 20.82 -13.71 -4.04
C ASP A 72 19.54 -13.19 -3.34
N TRP A 73 18.41 -13.84 -3.62
CA TRP A 73 17.12 -13.48 -3.05
C TRP A 73 17.06 -13.60 -1.51
N MET A 74 17.95 -14.37 -0.91
CA MET A 74 18.03 -14.52 0.55
C MET A 74 18.72 -13.33 1.19
N ALA A 75 19.78 -12.81 0.55
CA ALA A 75 20.62 -11.74 1.08
C ALA A 75 20.27 -10.34 0.57
N GLN A 76 19.69 -10.25 -0.64
CA GLN A 76 19.46 -8.95 -1.29
C GLN A 76 18.02 -8.49 -1.19
N ALA A 77 17.86 -7.16 -1.14
CA ALA A 77 16.57 -6.49 -1.07
C ALA A 77 15.74 -6.68 -2.35
N VAL A 78 14.43 -6.62 -2.22
CA VAL A 78 13.51 -6.55 -3.37
C VAL A 78 13.73 -5.27 -4.17
N SER A 79 14.05 -4.16 -3.51
CA SER A 79 14.34 -2.87 -4.14
C SER A 79 15.56 -2.90 -5.05
N ASP A 80 16.53 -3.80 -4.83
CA ASP A 80 17.68 -3.99 -5.70
C ASP A 80 17.28 -4.44 -7.12
N LEU A 81 16.16 -5.19 -7.23
CA LEU A 81 15.63 -5.63 -8.53
C LEU A 81 15.10 -4.48 -9.39
N SER A 82 14.77 -3.36 -8.78
CA SER A 82 14.21 -2.16 -9.42
C SER A 82 15.14 -0.95 -9.38
N ALA A 83 16.37 -1.10 -8.91
CA ALA A 83 17.37 -0.05 -8.91
C ALA A 83 17.67 0.43 -10.35
N ALA A 84 18.07 1.69 -10.49
CA ALA A 84 18.26 2.30 -11.81
C ALA A 84 19.33 1.61 -12.66
N ASP A 85 20.32 0.98 -12.01
CA ASP A 85 21.41 0.21 -12.64
C ASP A 85 21.15 -1.31 -12.69
N ALA A 86 20.02 -1.77 -12.14
CA ALA A 86 19.74 -3.20 -12.05
C ALA A 86 19.54 -3.85 -13.42
N PRO A 87 20.23 -4.96 -13.74
CA PRO A 87 20.01 -5.70 -14.97
C PRO A 87 18.56 -6.18 -15.14
N SER A 88 17.85 -6.39 -14.02
CA SER A 88 16.45 -6.82 -13.96
C SER A 88 15.44 -5.71 -14.17
N LEU A 89 15.84 -4.42 -14.22
CA LEU A 89 14.93 -3.27 -14.25
C LEU A 89 13.87 -3.36 -15.37
N GLY A 90 14.26 -3.79 -16.57
CA GLY A 90 13.34 -3.95 -17.70
C GLY A 90 12.26 -4.99 -17.43
N LEU A 91 12.64 -6.15 -16.90
CA LEU A 91 11.72 -7.24 -16.56
C LEU A 91 10.85 -6.84 -15.36
N TRP A 92 11.44 -6.23 -14.33
CA TRP A 92 10.72 -5.69 -13.19
C TRP A 92 9.61 -4.73 -13.63
N ASN A 93 9.93 -3.72 -14.43
CA ASN A 93 8.96 -2.73 -14.92
C ASN A 93 7.83 -3.37 -15.71
N SER A 94 8.11 -4.40 -16.51
CA SER A 94 7.09 -5.12 -17.28
C SER A 94 6.15 -5.90 -16.36
N LEU A 95 6.67 -6.65 -15.40
CA LEU A 95 5.89 -7.50 -14.49
C LEU A 95 5.13 -6.68 -13.45
N SER A 96 5.72 -5.58 -12.94
CA SER A 96 5.10 -4.69 -11.96
C SER A 96 4.24 -3.58 -12.58
N SER A 97 4.01 -3.60 -13.90
CA SER A 97 3.31 -2.52 -14.62
C SER A 97 1.90 -2.22 -14.10
N LEU A 98 1.19 -3.23 -13.59
CA LEU A 98 -0.15 -3.08 -13.01
C LEU A 98 -0.11 -2.84 -11.49
N TYR A 99 1.03 -3.08 -10.84
CA TYR A 99 1.16 -3.01 -9.38
C TYR A 99 0.70 -1.66 -8.83
N ASN A 100 1.44 -0.59 -9.09
CA ASN A 100 1.19 0.73 -8.47
C ASN A 100 -0.20 1.29 -8.80
N VAL A 101 -0.64 1.16 -10.06
CA VAL A 101 -1.95 1.73 -10.48
C VAL A 101 -3.09 0.97 -9.82
N CYS A 102 -3.04 -0.36 -9.82
CA CYS A 102 -4.09 -1.18 -9.23
C CYS A 102 -4.12 -1.07 -7.69
N GLU A 103 -2.95 -0.89 -7.05
CA GLU A 103 -2.80 -0.71 -5.61
C GLU A 103 -3.51 0.56 -5.13
N VAL A 104 -3.16 1.71 -5.67
CA VAL A 104 -3.75 2.99 -5.26
C VAL A 104 -5.23 3.08 -5.62
N LEU A 105 -5.63 2.53 -6.76
CA LEU A 105 -7.05 2.47 -7.13
C LEU A 105 -7.84 1.60 -6.15
N CYS A 106 -7.34 0.41 -5.79
CA CYS A 106 -7.97 -0.46 -4.82
C CYS A 106 -8.14 0.25 -3.47
N ALA A 107 -7.06 0.77 -2.89
CA ALA A 107 -7.08 1.45 -1.60
C ALA A 107 -8.05 2.65 -1.60
N THR A 108 -8.06 3.43 -2.69
CA THR A 108 -9.00 4.55 -2.86
C THR A 108 -10.45 4.07 -2.95
N MET A 109 -10.72 3.00 -3.72
CA MET A 109 -12.07 2.44 -3.83
C MET A 109 -12.56 1.82 -2.53
N VAL A 110 -11.67 1.22 -1.73
CA VAL A 110 -12.01 0.74 -0.39
C VAL A 110 -12.43 1.93 0.50
N CYS A 111 -11.64 3.02 0.51
CA CYS A 111 -11.99 4.24 1.24
C CYS A 111 -13.38 4.77 0.88
N VAL A 112 -13.70 4.83 -0.42
CA VAL A 112 -15.01 5.30 -0.91
C VAL A 112 -16.12 4.32 -0.53
N GLY A 113 -15.90 3.03 -0.73
CA GLY A 113 -16.93 1.99 -0.57
C GLY A 113 -17.38 1.75 0.88
N ILE A 114 -16.55 2.13 1.86
CA ILE A 114 -16.88 2.00 3.30
C ILE A 114 -17.55 3.25 3.89
N GLN A 115 -17.64 4.36 3.13
CA GLN A 115 -18.27 5.58 3.64
C GLN A 115 -19.73 5.35 4.00
N GLY A 116 -20.12 5.86 5.18
CA GLY A 116 -21.49 5.69 5.70
C GLY A 116 -21.84 4.27 6.18
N LYS A 117 -21.01 3.27 5.93
CA LYS A 117 -21.30 1.85 6.28
C LYS A 117 -20.47 1.32 7.44
N LYS A 118 -19.35 1.92 7.74
CA LYS A 118 -18.40 1.45 8.77
C LYS A 118 -18.13 2.52 9.81
N THR A 119 -17.61 2.10 10.96
CA THR A 119 -17.30 3.01 12.08
C THR A 119 -16.29 4.08 11.67
N LYS A 120 -16.35 5.25 12.31
CA LYS A 120 -15.41 6.36 12.04
C LYS A 120 -13.96 5.92 12.20
N LEU A 121 -13.67 5.10 13.22
CA LEU A 121 -12.31 4.63 13.50
C LEU A 121 -11.79 3.72 12.41
N LEU A 122 -12.59 2.74 11.92
CA LEU A 122 -12.19 1.89 10.81
C LEU A 122 -11.94 2.70 9.54
N ARG A 123 -12.84 3.66 9.24
CA ARG A 123 -12.68 4.55 8.09
C ARG A 123 -11.39 5.37 8.16
N ALA A 124 -11.08 5.91 9.34
CA ALA A 124 -9.83 6.65 9.55
C ALA A 124 -8.60 5.76 9.28
N GLY A 125 -8.55 4.55 9.84
CA GLY A 125 -7.46 3.61 9.61
C GLY A 125 -7.29 3.28 8.12
N ILE A 126 -8.38 2.98 7.41
CA ILE A 126 -8.32 2.67 5.97
C ILE A 126 -7.94 3.91 5.14
N CYS A 127 -8.38 5.11 5.52
CA CYS A 127 -7.94 6.34 4.86
C CYS A 127 -6.44 6.60 5.04
N ILE A 128 -5.88 6.36 6.24
CA ILE A 128 -4.43 6.45 6.49
C ILE A 128 -3.70 5.43 5.60
N PHE A 129 -4.23 4.20 5.48
CA PHE A 129 -3.66 3.19 4.59
C PHE A 129 -3.65 3.65 3.13
N ALA A 130 -4.76 4.21 2.63
CA ALA A 130 -4.81 4.72 1.27
C ALA A 130 -3.82 5.88 1.04
N VAL A 131 -3.64 6.77 2.02
CA VAL A 131 -2.60 7.82 1.95
C VAL A 131 -1.21 7.19 1.88
N MET A 132 -0.95 6.15 2.67
CA MET A 132 0.31 5.41 2.63
C MET A 132 0.58 4.82 1.25
N GLU A 133 -0.42 4.18 0.62
CA GLU A 133 -0.30 3.62 -0.73
C GLU A 133 0.01 4.70 -1.79
N TRP A 134 -0.61 5.88 -1.69
CA TRP A 134 -0.28 7.02 -2.54
C TRP A 134 1.14 7.53 -2.31
N VAL A 135 1.59 7.63 -1.06
CA VAL A 135 2.97 8.02 -0.72
C VAL A 135 3.96 7.01 -1.28
N SER A 136 3.67 5.71 -1.15
CA SER A 136 4.47 4.61 -1.71
C SER A 136 4.57 4.73 -3.24
N ALA A 137 3.44 4.73 -3.93
CA ALA A 137 3.40 4.70 -5.39
C ALA A 137 4.06 5.93 -6.05
N VAL A 138 3.86 7.12 -5.46
CA VAL A 138 4.46 8.38 -5.96
C VAL A 138 5.91 8.51 -5.51
N GLY A 139 6.18 8.22 -4.24
CA GLY A 139 7.47 8.45 -3.62
C GLY A 139 8.57 7.55 -4.18
N TYR A 140 8.35 6.25 -4.27
CA TYR A 140 9.34 5.33 -4.83
C TYR A 140 9.55 5.54 -6.34
N ARG A 141 8.54 6.02 -7.05
CA ARG A 141 8.68 6.38 -8.46
C ARG A 141 9.46 7.67 -8.66
N ALA A 142 9.31 8.65 -7.75
CA ALA A 142 10.05 9.91 -7.77
C ALA A 142 11.51 9.71 -7.33
N PHE A 143 11.74 8.76 -6.41
CA PHE A 143 13.04 8.51 -5.80
C PHE A 143 13.37 7.00 -5.84
N PRO A 144 13.56 6.41 -7.05
CA PRO A 144 14.05 5.03 -7.14
C PRO A 144 15.47 4.94 -6.58
N LEU A 145 15.92 3.76 -6.16
CA LEU A 145 17.32 3.56 -5.81
C LEU A 145 18.20 3.85 -7.02
N SER A 146 19.31 4.58 -6.81
CA SER A 146 20.25 4.90 -7.87
C SER A 146 21.09 3.69 -8.28
N SER A 147 21.38 2.81 -7.31
CA SER A 147 22.16 1.59 -7.52
C SER A 147 21.75 0.53 -6.50
N SER A 148 21.88 -0.73 -6.92
CA SER A 148 21.68 -1.87 -6.03
C SER A 148 22.65 -1.81 -4.85
N GLY A 149 22.16 -2.10 -3.64
CA GLY A 149 22.95 -2.06 -2.42
C GLY A 149 23.16 -0.67 -1.81
N TYR A 150 22.43 0.35 -2.25
CA TYR A 150 22.43 1.69 -1.66
C TYR A 150 23.78 2.45 -1.79
N ALA A 151 23.93 3.25 -2.83
CA ALA A 151 25.16 4.03 -3.09
C ALA A 151 25.29 5.31 -2.23
N GLY A 152 24.26 5.74 -1.49
CA GLY A 152 24.28 6.92 -0.63
C GLY A 152 24.07 8.25 -1.35
N ALA A 153 23.63 8.24 -2.61
CA ALA A 153 23.26 9.43 -3.37
C ALA A 153 22.09 10.19 -2.71
N PHE A 154 21.83 11.43 -3.11
CA PHE A 154 20.67 12.20 -2.62
C PHE A 154 19.35 11.44 -2.88
N GLN A 155 19.22 10.85 -4.06
CA GLN A 155 18.06 10.04 -4.46
C GLN A 155 17.84 8.85 -3.52
N ASP A 156 18.90 8.14 -3.13
CA ASP A 156 18.84 7.00 -2.20
C ASP A 156 18.39 7.44 -0.80
N ARG A 157 18.89 8.60 -0.34
CA ARG A 157 18.44 9.19 0.95
C ARG A 157 16.95 9.53 0.91
N MET A 158 16.46 10.08 -0.19
CA MET A 158 15.04 10.35 -0.37
C MET A 158 14.20 9.08 -0.45
N HIS A 159 14.73 8.02 -1.07
CA HIS A 159 14.12 6.68 -1.04
C HIS A 159 13.92 6.18 0.40
N LEU A 160 14.93 6.32 1.26
CA LEU A 160 14.80 5.97 2.68
C LEU A 160 13.79 6.84 3.44
N VAL A 161 13.71 8.15 3.12
CA VAL A 161 12.69 9.04 3.69
C VAL A 161 11.28 8.56 3.31
N VAL A 162 11.07 8.21 2.04
CA VAL A 162 9.80 7.63 1.58
C VAL A 162 9.51 6.33 2.33
N THR A 163 10.51 5.46 2.47
CA THR A 163 10.36 4.19 3.20
C THR A 163 9.96 4.43 4.65
N ALA A 164 10.60 5.38 5.33
CA ALA A 164 10.26 5.74 6.71
C ALA A 164 8.81 6.25 6.84
N LEU A 165 8.37 7.10 5.92
CA LEU A 165 6.99 7.60 5.88
C LEU A 165 5.98 6.47 5.63
N VAL A 166 6.27 5.58 4.69
CA VAL A 166 5.44 4.39 4.40
C VAL A 166 5.31 3.51 5.64
N VAL A 167 6.43 3.23 6.34
CA VAL A 167 6.41 2.42 7.57
C VAL A 167 5.59 3.08 8.67
N ILE A 168 5.78 4.37 8.93
CA ILE A 168 5.05 5.11 9.97
C ILE A 168 3.54 5.11 9.68
N LEU A 169 3.15 5.43 8.44
CA LEU A 169 1.75 5.45 8.03
C LEU A 169 1.12 4.05 8.07
N SER A 170 1.86 3.02 7.68
CA SER A 170 1.41 1.63 7.77
C SER A 170 1.13 1.22 9.22
N ILE A 171 2.06 1.48 10.14
CA ILE A 171 1.87 1.17 11.55
C ILE A 171 0.66 1.92 12.11
N ALA A 172 0.57 3.23 11.86
CA ALA A 172 -0.56 4.06 12.32
C ALA A 172 -1.90 3.54 11.78
N SER A 173 -1.97 3.20 10.50
CA SER A 173 -3.14 2.61 9.86
C SER A 173 -3.52 1.27 10.50
N LEU A 174 -2.58 0.31 10.51
CA LEU A 174 -2.84 -1.06 10.96
C LEU A 174 -3.25 -1.08 12.43
N VAL A 175 -2.57 -0.33 13.31
CA VAL A 175 -2.97 -0.19 14.73
C VAL A 175 -4.38 0.39 14.85
N THR A 176 -4.70 1.43 14.09
CA THR A 176 -6.05 2.04 14.11
C THR A 176 -7.12 1.03 13.68
N ILE A 177 -6.86 0.23 12.65
CA ILE A 177 -7.78 -0.81 12.16
C ILE A 177 -7.92 -1.95 13.17
N ILE A 178 -6.82 -2.37 13.83
CA ILE A 178 -6.85 -3.38 14.89
C ILE A 178 -7.75 -2.92 16.04
N VAL A 179 -7.57 -1.67 16.51
CA VAL A 179 -8.42 -1.09 17.58
C VAL A 179 -9.88 -1.01 17.14
N ALA A 180 -10.15 -0.65 15.88
CA ALA A 180 -11.53 -0.65 15.36
C ALA A 180 -12.15 -2.05 15.35
N GLY A 181 -11.39 -3.08 14.95
CA GLY A 181 -11.82 -4.47 14.95
C GLY A 181 -12.00 -5.07 16.34
N ALA A 182 -11.19 -4.61 17.33
CA ALA A 182 -11.35 -5.03 18.72
C ALA A 182 -12.58 -4.42 19.40
N ARG A 183 -12.98 -3.19 18.99
CA ARG A 183 -14.14 -2.47 19.58
C ARG A 183 -15.46 -2.86 18.95
N ASP A 184 -15.48 -3.42 17.75
CA ASP A 184 -16.69 -3.72 17.01
C ASP A 184 -16.58 -5.06 16.30
N LYS A 185 -17.47 -5.99 16.65
CA LYS A 185 -17.50 -7.36 16.09
C LYS A 185 -17.70 -7.39 14.56
N GLU A 186 -18.43 -6.41 14.01
CA GLU A 186 -18.63 -6.30 12.56
C GLU A 186 -17.33 -5.94 11.79
N ASN A 187 -16.39 -5.30 12.49
CA ASN A 187 -15.11 -4.91 11.94
C ASN A 187 -13.97 -5.89 12.26
N ARG A 188 -14.29 -6.99 12.99
CA ARG A 188 -13.30 -7.93 13.52
C ARG A 188 -12.41 -8.55 12.43
N SER A 189 -12.96 -8.89 11.26
CA SER A 189 -12.19 -9.45 10.14
C SER A 189 -11.13 -8.49 9.63
N TYR A 190 -11.43 -7.19 9.54
CA TYR A 190 -10.45 -6.14 9.19
C TYR A 190 -9.34 -6.06 10.25
N GLY A 191 -9.71 -6.10 11.54
CA GLY A 191 -8.76 -6.08 12.64
C GLY A 191 -7.81 -7.27 12.64
N VAL A 192 -8.32 -8.48 12.35
CA VAL A 192 -7.49 -9.70 12.25
C VAL A 192 -6.52 -9.61 11.07
N CYS A 193 -7.00 -9.21 9.87
CA CYS A 193 -6.13 -9.04 8.72
C CYS A 193 -5.04 -7.98 8.99
N ALA A 194 -5.40 -6.85 9.64
CA ALA A 194 -4.46 -5.82 10.02
C ALA A 194 -3.43 -6.32 11.05
N ALA A 195 -3.84 -7.15 12.01
CA ALA A 195 -2.92 -7.74 12.98
C ALA A 195 -1.92 -8.68 12.33
N VAL A 196 -2.35 -9.52 11.39
CA VAL A 196 -1.45 -10.37 10.60
C VAL A 196 -0.45 -9.53 9.81
N ALA A 197 -0.93 -8.50 9.09
CA ALA A 197 -0.07 -7.61 8.32
C ALA A 197 0.95 -6.87 9.21
N LEU A 198 0.51 -6.34 10.37
CA LEU A 198 1.40 -5.66 11.30
C LEU A 198 2.46 -6.62 11.86
N THR A 199 2.08 -7.86 12.21
CA THR A 199 3.02 -8.88 12.69
C THR A 199 4.06 -9.20 11.61
N MET A 200 3.65 -9.41 10.37
CA MET A 200 4.57 -9.65 9.25
C MET A 200 5.53 -8.46 9.05
N MET A 201 5.00 -7.23 9.09
CA MET A 201 5.82 -6.01 8.95
C MET A 201 6.85 -5.89 10.08
N LEU A 202 6.45 -6.15 11.34
CA LEU A 202 7.36 -6.09 12.48
C LEU A 202 8.42 -7.19 12.42
N VAL A 203 8.05 -8.41 12.02
CA VAL A 203 9.02 -9.50 11.76
C VAL A 203 10.05 -9.07 10.73
N GLY A 204 9.62 -8.44 9.64
CA GLY A 204 10.52 -7.90 8.63
C GLY A 204 11.41 -6.79 9.17
N ALA A 205 10.81 -5.73 9.74
CA ALA A 205 11.55 -4.55 10.20
C ALA A 205 12.54 -4.85 11.34
N VAL A 206 12.15 -5.69 12.31
CA VAL A 206 13.04 -6.12 13.39
C VAL A 206 14.06 -7.12 12.86
N GLY A 207 13.62 -8.07 12.03
CA GLY A 207 14.46 -9.10 11.45
C GLY A 207 15.63 -8.54 10.66
N MET A 208 15.41 -7.50 9.83
CA MET A 208 16.48 -6.85 9.05
C MET A 208 17.67 -6.36 9.91
N ASN A 209 17.46 -6.09 11.19
CA ASN A 209 18.50 -5.69 12.13
C ASN A 209 19.00 -6.83 13.05
N ALA A 210 18.31 -7.96 13.06
CA ALA A 210 18.58 -9.06 14.00
C ALA A 210 19.18 -10.30 13.33
N VAL A 211 18.96 -10.48 12.01
CA VAL A 211 19.49 -11.63 11.27
C VAL A 211 20.86 -11.31 10.65
N PRO A 212 21.70 -12.34 10.38
CA PRO A 212 22.88 -12.19 9.54
C PRO A 212 22.51 -11.63 8.15
N ALA A 213 23.44 -10.87 7.55
CA ALA A 213 23.21 -10.20 6.26
C ALA A 213 22.76 -11.17 5.14
N GLU A 214 23.19 -12.42 5.20
CA GLU A 214 22.80 -13.50 4.27
C GLU A 214 21.30 -13.85 4.29
N TYR A 215 20.54 -13.42 5.32
CA TYR A 215 19.09 -13.64 5.45
C TYR A 215 18.27 -12.35 5.37
N PHE A 216 18.92 -11.21 5.12
CA PHE A 216 18.28 -9.89 5.04
C PHE A 216 17.09 -9.88 4.06
N GLY A 217 17.29 -10.41 2.86
CA GLY A 217 16.27 -10.44 1.83
C GLY A 217 15.04 -11.27 2.20
N ILE A 218 15.20 -12.32 3.00
CA ILE A 218 14.06 -13.13 3.49
C ILE A 218 13.16 -12.29 4.39
N VAL A 219 13.75 -11.65 5.41
CA VAL A 219 12.97 -10.89 6.39
C VAL A 219 12.38 -9.61 5.80
N GLU A 220 13.08 -8.95 4.88
CA GLU A 220 12.56 -7.78 4.16
C GLU A 220 11.26 -8.12 3.41
N ARG A 221 11.19 -9.29 2.79
CA ARG A 221 9.99 -9.75 2.07
C ARG A 221 8.77 -9.87 2.95
N PHE A 222 8.90 -10.18 4.24
CA PHE A 222 7.76 -10.14 5.16
C PHE A 222 7.14 -8.75 5.23
N SER A 223 7.96 -7.68 5.27
CA SER A 223 7.46 -6.30 5.31
C SER A 223 6.76 -5.90 4.03
N VAL A 224 7.37 -6.17 2.86
CA VAL A 224 6.78 -5.73 1.59
C VAL A 224 5.51 -6.52 1.23
N PHE A 225 5.48 -7.83 1.50
CA PHE A 225 4.28 -8.64 1.28
C PHE A 225 3.17 -8.36 2.32
N ALA A 226 3.51 -7.83 3.51
CA ALA A 226 2.51 -7.39 4.47
C ALA A 226 1.64 -6.27 3.91
N ALA A 227 2.23 -5.24 3.31
CA ALA A 227 1.50 -4.09 2.76
C ALA A 227 0.66 -4.49 1.55
N THR A 228 1.27 -5.11 0.54
CA THR A 228 0.60 -5.52 -0.69
C THR A 228 -0.50 -6.57 -0.45
N GLY A 229 -0.24 -7.54 0.44
CA GLY A 229 -1.21 -8.54 0.85
C GLY A 229 -2.38 -7.95 1.63
N PHE A 230 -2.13 -6.96 2.48
CA PHE A 230 -3.20 -6.27 3.20
C PHE A 230 -4.09 -5.45 2.26
N ASN A 231 -3.52 -4.78 1.26
CA ASN A 231 -4.30 -4.09 0.23
C ASN A 231 -5.21 -5.06 -0.52
N ALA A 232 -4.70 -6.23 -0.92
CA ALA A 232 -5.50 -7.27 -1.56
C ALA A 232 -6.63 -7.77 -0.64
N ALA A 233 -6.35 -7.98 0.66
CA ALA A 233 -7.36 -8.36 1.64
C ALA A 233 -8.47 -7.31 1.80
N LEU A 234 -8.12 -6.02 1.87
CA LEU A 234 -9.10 -4.93 1.88
C LEU A 234 -9.96 -4.92 0.62
N GLY A 235 -9.35 -5.13 -0.54
CA GLY A 235 -10.05 -5.23 -1.82
C GLY A 235 -11.03 -6.39 -1.86
N ILE A 236 -10.66 -7.55 -1.34
CA ILE A 236 -11.53 -8.73 -1.20
C ILE A 236 -12.70 -8.42 -0.25
N HIS A 237 -12.44 -7.77 0.89
CA HIS A 237 -13.51 -7.34 1.79
C HIS A 237 -14.50 -6.40 1.11
N LEU A 238 -14.03 -5.44 0.30
CA LEU A 238 -14.89 -4.57 -0.47
C LEU A 238 -15.70 -5.36 -1.50
N TYR A 239 -15.09 -6.29 -2.23
CA TYR A 239 -15.78 -7.13 -3.20
C TYR A 239 -16.86 -8.01 -2.57
N LEU A 240 -16.61 -8.57 -1.39
CA LEU A 240 -17.53 -9.46 -0.68
C LEU A 240 -18.60 -8.70 0.13
N ALA A 241 -18.47 -7.36 0.30
CA ALA A 241 -19.44 -6.56 1.04
C ALA A 241 -20.86 -6.74 0.47
N LYS A 242 -21.83 -6.88 1.40
CA LYS A 242 -23.27 -7.00 1.09
C LYS A 242 -23.92 -5.63 1.01
#